data_5d2b57ba3065982ee5ff95eb221c4572
#
_entry.id   5d2b57ba3065982ee5ff95eb221c4572
#
_cell.length_a   1.000
_cell.length_b   1.000
_cell.length_c   1.000
_cell.angle_alpha   90.00
_cell.angle_beta   90.00
_cell.angle_gamma   90.00
#
_symmetry.space_group_name_H-M   'P 1'
#
loop_
_entity.id
_entity.type
_entity.pdbx_description
1 polymer ?
#
loop_
_entity_poly.entity_id
_entity_poly.type
_entity_poly.pdbx_seq_one_letter_code
_entity_poly.pdbx_strand_id
1 'polypeptide(L)'
;MKIFNTLTRQKEAFKPMDPQEVKIYACGPTVYNFIHIGNARPLCVFDVLRRYLEYRGYGVKFVQNFTDIDDKIIKRANEEGKTYQEISETYIKEFWTDAKGLNVREASVHPRATENIDEIIDIIRTLEEKGYAYAVNGDVYFRTRKDQGYGKLSHQPIEDLESGARIAVGEQKEDPLDFALWKAAKPGEPYWESPWGQGRPGWHIECSAMNRRYLGPTIDLHCGGQDLIFPHHENEIAQSECANGCTFANYWMHNGYINVDNVKMSKSLGNFKTVREIADAYGYEVIRYFLISAHYRTPINYNLEIIEQCKSALERLYTCRDSLDFALKNASVDTPDDPQLLADIAAHRDAFITAMDDDLNTADGISAVFELVYDINTRILDNTVSPAVCQAAADLFDELCGVLGILYNRKSNDVDAEIESLIAQRQEARKNKDFATADRIRDELKERGILLKDTPQGVTWTKA
;
A
#
# COMPACT_ATOMS: atom_id res chain seq x y z
N MET A 1 -8.99 12.26 13.79
CA MET A 1 -9.19 11.38 12.63
C MET A 1 -10.47 10.56 12.80
N LYS A 2 -11.22 10.36 11.71
CA LYS A 2 -12.35 9.42 11.63
C LYS A 2 -11.99 8.31 10.66
N ILE A 3 -12.52 7.12 10.85
CA ILE A 3 -12.31 5.95 9.98
C ILE A 3 -13.67 5.32 9.70
N PHE A 4 -13.94 4.96 8.46
CA PHE A 4 -15.10 4.15 8.12
C PHE A 4 -14.84 2.71 8.56
N ASN A 5 -15.62 2.25 9.53
CA ASN A 5 -15.55 0.91 10.05
C ASN A 5 -16.52 0.00 9.28
N THR A 6 -16.00 -0.98 8.54
CA THR A 6 -16.83 -1.93 7.79
C THR A 6 -17.78 -2.71 8.69
N LEU A 7 -17.36 -3.00 9.94
CA LEU A 7 -18.17 -3.73 10.90
C LEU A 7 -19.46 -2.99 11.28
N THR A 8 -19.38 -1.67 11.45
CA THR A 8 -20.54 -0.84 11.85
C THR A 8 -21.16 -0.11 10.66
N ARG A 9 -20.49 -0.08 9.51
CA ARG A 9 -20.85 0.70 8.31
C ARG A 9 -20.96 2.20 8.56
N GLN A 10 -20.19 2.72 9.51
CA GLN A 10 -20.20 4.14 9.89
C GLN A 10 -18.78 4.71 9.93
N LYS A 11 -18.67 6.02 9.72
CA LYS A 11 -17.45 6.77 10.04
C LYS A 11 -17.41 7.03 11.54
N GLU A 12 -16.41 6.49 12.21
CA GLU A 12 -16.22 6.58 13.65
C GLU A 12 -14.96 7.35 14.00
N ALA A 13 -14.94 8.01 15.15
CA ALA A 13 -13.74 8.60 15.68
C ALA A 13 -12.72 7.50 16.01
N PHE A 14 -11.54 7.57 15.42
CA PHE A 14 -10.48 6.62 15.70
C PHE A 14 -9.93 6.85 17.12
N LYS A 15 -10.02 5.82 17.95
CA LYS A 15 -9.53 5.78 19.32
C LYS A 15 -8.72 4.50 19.50
N PRO A 16 -7.38 4.54 19.33
CA PRO A 16 -6.56 3.36 19.55
C PRO A 16 -6.56 2.94 21.02
N MET A 17 -6.32 1.66 21.25
CA MET A 17 -6.17 1.09 22.59
C MET A 17 -4.95 1.70 23.29
N ASP A 18 -3.85 1.85 22.57
CA ASP A 18 -2.64 2.53 23.01
C ASP A 18 -2.13 3.46 21.89
N PRO A 19 -2.12 4.79 22.09
CA PRO A 19 -1.58 5.72 21.10
C PRO A 19 -0.09 5.53 20.78
N GLN A 20 0.66 4.90 21.68
CA GLN A 20 2.09 4.61 21.48
C GLN A 20 2.34 3.32 20.70
N GLU A 21 1.34 2.43 20.60
CA GLU A 21 1.43 1.17 19.85
C GLU A 21 0.08 0.84 19.20
N VAL A 22 -0.29 1.59 18.15
CA VAL A 22 -1.45 1.26 17.31
C VAL A 22 -1.18 -0.04 16.57
N LYS A 23 -1.99 -1.06 16.84
CA LYS A 23 -1.85 -2.42 16.31
C LYS A 23 -2.63 -2.58 15.02
N ILE A 24 -1.92 -2.79 13.92
CA ILE A 24 -2.52 -2.94 12.58
C ILE A 24 -2.10 -4.29 12.01
N TYR A 25 -3.09 -5.07 11.55
CA TYR A 25 -2.85 -6.26 10.75
C TYR A 25 -3.43 -6.06 9.33
N ALA A 26 -2.63 -6.33 8.32
CA ALA A 26 -3.09 -6.37 6.93
C ALA A 26 -2.82 -7.74 6.32
N CYS A 27 -3.85 -8.38 5.76
CA CYS A 27 -3.67 -9.65 5.07
C CYS A 27 -2.72 -9.49 3.90
N GLY A 28 -1.65 -10.27 3.91
CA GLY A 28 -0.64 -10.28 2.87
C GLY A 28 -1.00 -11.21 1.70
N PRO A 29 -0.19 -11.22 0.64
CA PRO A 29 -0.45 -12.04 -0.53
C PRO A 29 -0.10 -13.51 -0.34
N THR A 30 -0.78 -14.38 -1.08
CA THR A 30 -0.31 -15.73 -1.37
C THR A 30 0.81 -15.65 -2.40
N VAL A 31 2.00 -16.10 -2.04
CA VAL A 31 3.24 -15.87 -2.81
C VAL A 31 3.50 -16.99 -3.84
N TYR A 32 2.69 -17.03 -4.88
CA TYR A 32 2.79 -18.01 -5.96
C TYR A 32 2.98 -17.39 -7.35
N ASN A 33 2.90 -16.06 -7.47
CA ASN A 33 3.04 -15.31 -8.73
C ASN A 33 3.42 -13.86 -8.45
N PHE A 34 3.81 -13.11 -9.49
CA PHE A 34 3.93 -11.67 -9.44
C PHE A 34 2.64 -11.03 -8.93
N ILE A 35 2.75 -9.97 -8.15
CA ILE A 35 1.59 -9.23 -7.69
C ILE A 35 0.97 -8.44 -8.85
N HIS A 36 -0.36 -8.38 -8.85
CA HIS A 36 -1.12 -7.56 -9.78
C HIS A 36 -1.51 -6.22 -9.15
N ILE A 37 -1.96 -5.27 -9.96
CA ILE A 37 -2.33 -3.94 -9.47
C ILE A 37 -3.40 -3.99 -8.36
N GLY A 38 -4.30 -5.00 -8.38
CA GLY A 38 -5.26 -5.23 -7.30
C GLY A 38 -4.62 -5.58 -5.96
N ASN A 39 -3.51 -6.33 -5.96
CA ASN A 39 -2.73 -6.61 -4.75
C ASN A 39 -1.91 -5.38 -4.30
N ALA A 40 -1.45 -4.55 -5.24
CA ALA A 40 -0.68 -3.37 -4.94
C ALA A 40 -1.52 -2.27 -4.26
N ARG A 41 -2.84 -2.24 -4.51
CA ARG A 41 -3.71 -1.22 -3.93
C ARG A 41 -3.71 -1.22 -2.40
N PRO A 42 -4.03 -2.33 -1.71
CA PRO A 42 -3.93 -2.39 -0.25
C PRO A 42 -2.52 -2.09 0.25
N LEU A 43 -1.46 -2.50 -0.46
CA LEU A 43 -0.09 -2.19 -0.07
C LEU A 43 0.16 -0.67 0.00
N CYS A 44 -0.21 0.07 -1.05
CA CYS A 44 -0.04 1.53 -1.10
C CYS A 44 -0.98 2.25 -0.13
N VAL A 45 -2.25 1.85 -0.04
CA VAL A 45 -3.26 2.48 0.82
C VAL A 45 -2.88 2.34 2.30
N PHE A 46 -2.51 1.14 2.74
CA PHE A 46 -2.19 0.92 4.16
C PHE A 46 -0.77 1.37 4.53
N ASP A 47 0.14 1.51 3.56
CA ASP A 47 1.39 2.25 3.75
C ASP A 47 1.12 3.75 4.00
N VAL A 48 0.21 4.37 3.25
CA VAL A 48 -0.21 5.76 3.50
C VAL A 48 -0.91 5.88 4.86
N LEU A 49 -1.78 4.93 5.23
CA LEU A 49 -2.41 4.91 6.56
C LEU A 49 -1.35 4.91 7.67
N ARG A 50 -0.36 4.03 7.57
CA ARG A 50 0.75 3.95 8.52
C ARG A 50 1.52 5.26 8.58
N ARG A 51 1.94 5.80 7.42
CA ARG A 51 2.68 7.07 7.34
C ARG A 51 1.87 8.21 7.96
N TYR A 52 0.58 8.25 7.70
CA TYR A 52 -0.29 9.30 8.23
C TYR A 52 -0.49 9.19 9.75
N LEU A 53 -0.69 7.98 10.29
CA LEU A 53 -0.76 7.78 11.75
C LEU A 53 0.54 8.18 12.43
N GLU A 54 1.70 7.79 11.90
CA GLU A 54 3.01 8.20 12.40
C GLU A 54 3.19 9.73 12.31
N TYR A 55 2.78 10.35 11.22
CA TYR A 55 2.76 11.82 11.04
C TYR A 55 1.89 12.52 12.09
N ARG A 56 0.78 11.91 12.50
CA ARG A 56 -0.11 12.41 13.56
C ARG A 56 0.41 12.08 14.97
N GLY A 57 1.61 11.53 15.10
CA GLY A 57 2.29 11.25 16.36
C GLY A 57 1.93 9.93 17.02
N TYR A 58 1.25 9.02 16.33
CA TYR A 58 1.00 7.66 16.85
C TYR A 58 2.22 6.77 16.64
N GLY A 59 2.51 5.90 17.62
CA GLY A 59 3.36 4.75 17.39
C GLY A 59 2.57 3.67 16.63
N VAL A 60 3.17 3.01 15.64
CA VAL A 60 2.46 2.00 14.83
C VAL A 60 3.23 0.69 14.80
N LYS A 61 2.56 -0.39 15.21
CA LYS A 61 3.01 -1.77 15.02
C LYS A 61 2.20 -2.41 13.90
N PHE A 62 2.80 -2.47 12.71
CA PHE A 62 2.16 -2.97 11.50
C PHE A 62 2.64 -4.38 11.19
N VAL A 63 1.72 -5.33 11.06
CA VAL A 63 2.01 -6.74 10.71
C VAL A 63 1.33 -7.04 9.37
N GLN A 64 2.10 -7.66 8.47
CA GLN A 64 1.60 -8.15 7.19
C GLN A 64 2.25 -9.49 6.87
N ASN A 65 1.43 -10.53 6.74
CA ASN A 65 1.93 -11.88 6.53
C ASN A 65 2.27 -12.20 5.08
N PHE A 66 2.97 -13.32 4.90
CA PHE A 66 3.01 -14.07 3.65
C PHE A 66 2.32 -15.42 3.84
N THR A 67 1.33 -15.71 3.00
CA THR A 67 0.83 -17.08 2.83
C THR A 67 1.78 -17.81 1.90
N ASP A 68 2.71 -18.56 2.50
CA ASP A 68 3.79 -19.27 1.82
C ASP A 68 3.52 -20.78 1.66
N ILE A 69 2.32 -21.23 2.04
CA ILE A 69 1.78 -22.57 1.78
C ILE A 69 0.27 -22.46 1.45
N ASP A 70 -0.14 -22.93 0.27
CA ASP A 70 -1.52 -22.86 -0.22
C ASP A 70 -1.68 -23.79 -1.42
N ASP A 71 -2.90 -24.18 -1.77
CA ASP A 71 -3.20 -25.02 -2.95
C ASP A 71 -2.62 -24.46 -4.25
N LYS A 72 -2.58 -23.12 -4.40
CA LYS A 72 -2.02 -22.47 -5.61
C LYS A 72 -0.50 -22.60 -5.68
N ILE A 73 0.18 -22.52 -4.52
CA ILE A 73 1.64 -22.70 -4.44
C ILE A 73 1.99 -24.15 -4.76
N ILE A 74 1.29 -25.11 -4.16
CA ILE A 74 1.51 -26.55 -4.41
C ILE A 74 1.27 -26.89 -5.89
N LYS A 75 0.18 -26.38 -6.46
CA LYS A 75 -0.14 -26.59 -7.88
C LYS A 75 0.98 -26.06 -8.77
N ARG A 76 1.45 -24.85 -8.52
CA ARG A 76 2.53 -24.23 -9.30
C ARG A 76 3.86 -24.95 -9.14
N ALA A 77 4.17 -25.39 -7.93
CA ALA A 77 5.36 -26.19 -7.65
C ALA A 77 5.36 -27.48 -8.49
N ASN A 78 4.24 -28.19 -8.54
CA ASN A 78 4.09 -29.38 -9.35
C ASN A 78 4.19 -29.10 -10.87
N GLU A 79 3.60 -28.00 -11.35
CA GLU A 79 3.67 -27.57 -12.75
C GLU A 79 5.10 -27.21 -13.19
N GLU A 80 5.91 -26.62 -12.29
CA GLU A 80 7.28 -26.21 -12.57
C GLU A 80 8.34 -27.26 -12.17
N GLY A 81 7.93 -28.38 -11.55
CA GLY A 81 8.86 -29.40 -11.04
C GLY A 81 9.77 -28.89 -9.92
N LYS A 82 9.26 -27.96 -9.10
CA LYS A 82 9.94 -27.34 -7.97
C LYS A 82 9.29 -27.69 -6.65
N THR A 83 9.95 -27.36 -5.55
CA THR A 83 9.37 -27.41 -4.22
C THR A 83 8.48 -26.19 -3.95
N TYR A 84 7.54 -26.29 -3.00
CA TYR A 84 6.72 -25.15 -2.60
C TYR A 84 7.58 -24.02 -1.99
N GLN A 85 8.69 -24.38 -1.30
CA GLN A 85 9.63 -23.40 -0.76
C GLN A 85 10.33 -22.60 -1.87
N GLU A 86 10.79 -23.27 -2.94
CA GLU A 86 11.41 -22.58 -4.08
C GLU A 86 10.44 -21.61 -4.75
N ILE A 87 9.16 -21.98 -4.87
CA ILE A 87 8.12 -21.11 -5.42
C ILE A 87 7.90 -19.92 -4.47
N SER A 88 7.62 -20.16 -3.20
CA SER A 88 7.32 -19.08 -2.24
C SER A 88 8.49 -18.14 -2.06
N GLU A 89 9.73 -18.62 -1.93
CA GLU A 89 10.93 -17.78 -1.84
C GLU A 89 11.15 -16.93 -3.10
N THR A 90 10.91 -17.50 -4.27
CA THR A 90 10.99 -16.75 -5.53
C THR A 90 10.03 -15.57 -5.52
N TYR A 91 8.74 -15.82 -5.20
CA TYR A 91 7.72 -14.77 -5.28
C TYR A 91 7.71 -13.82 -4.08
N ILE A 92 8.29 -14.18 -2.94
CA ILE A 92 8.62 -13.22 -1.87
C ILE A 92 9.69 -12.22 -2.35
N LYS A 93 10.74 -12.69 -3.06
CA LYS A 93 11.75 -11.78 -3.63
C LYS A 93 11.16 -10.84 -4.68
N GLU A 94 10.32 -11.36 -5.55
CA GLU A 94 9.63 -10.56 -6.56
C GLU A 94 8.65 -9.56 -5.94
N PHE A 95 7.93 -9.96 -4.87
CA PHE A 95 7.10 -9.07 -4.07
C PHE A 95 7.91 -7.88 -3.53
N TRP A 96 9.09 -8.15 -2.96
CA TRP A 96 9.93 -7.08 -2.42
C TRP A 96 10.46 -6.14 -3.50
N THR A 97 10.75 -6.66 -4.69
CA THR A 97 11.12 -5.81 -5.84
C THR A 97 10.00 -4.82 -6.17
N ASP A 98 8.77 -5.30 -6.27
CA ASP A 98 7.62 -4.46 -6.60
C ASP A 98 7.23 -3.53 -5.43
N ALA A 99 7.22 -4.03 -4.19
CA ALA A 99 6.89 -3.23 -3.01
C ALA A 99 7.88 -2.08 -2.78
N LYS A 100 9.19 -2.34 -2.93
CA LYS A 100 10.24 -1.30 -2.86
C LYS A 100 10.11 -0.31 -4.02
N GLY A 101 9.83 -0.79 -5.22
CA GLY A 101 9.54 0.06 -6.36
C GLY A 101 8.38 1.02 -6.09
N LEU A 102 7.31 0.54 -5.48
CA LEU A 102 6.14 1.32 -5.05
C LEU A 102 6.40 2.20 -3.81
N ASN A 103 7.61 2.24 -3.25
CA ASN A 103 7.95 2.94 -2.01
C ASN A 103 7.09 2.50 -0.81
N VAL A 104 6.67 1.24 -0.78
CA VAL A 104 5.97 0.64 0.36
C VAL A 104 7.01 0.29 1.42
N ARG A 105 6.80 0.76 2.65
CA ARG A 105 7.67 0.47 3.79
C ARG A 105 7.48 -0.97 4.27
N GLU A 106 8.55 -1.61 4.67
CA GLU A 106 8.47 -2.92 5.31
C GLU A 106 7.63 -2.83 6.59
N ALA A 107 6.75 -3.82 6.81
CA ALA A 107 5.99 -3.90 8.05
C ALA A 107 6.93 -4.13 9.24
N SER A 108 6.43 -3.91 10.46
CA SER A 108 7.19 -4.21 11.68
C SER A 108 7.53 -5.70 11.77
N VAL A 109 6.64 -6.56 11.24
CA VAL A 109 6.84 -8.01 11.12
C VAL A 109 6.14 -8.49 9.84
N HIS A 110 6.82 -9.39 9.11
CA HIS A 110 6.27 -10.15 7.99
C HIS A 110 6.28 -11.65 8.32
N PRO A 111 5.32 -12.15 9.12
CA PRO A 111 5.30 -13.55 9.48
C PRO A 111 4.92 -14.43 8.28
N ARG A 112 5.45 -15.65 8.24
CA ARG A 112 5.11 -16.68 7.26
C ARG A 112 4.20 -17.72 7.89
N ALA A 113 3.24 -18.24 7.17
CA ALA A 113 2.34 -19.28 7.66
C ALA A 113 3.13 -20.52 8.10
N THR A 114 4.15 -20.93 7.32
CA THR A 114 4.99 -22.11 7.64
C THR A 114 5.84 -21.97 8.89
N GLU A 115 6.12 -20.76 9.36
CA GLU A 115 6.87 -20.47 10.58
C GLU A 115 5.97 -20.35 11.83
N ASN A 116 4.65 -20.50 11.65
CA ASN A 116 3.65 -20.31 12.68
C ASN A 116 2.71 -21.54 12.86
N ILE A 117 3.17 -22.72 12.49
CA ILE A 117 2.38 -23.96 12.54
C ILE A 117 1.95 -24.31 13.97
N ASP A 118 2.82 -24.13 14.95
CA ASP A 118 2.51 -24.43 16.36
C ASP A 118 1.39 -23.54 16.89
N GLU A 119 1.41 -22.25 16.55
CA GLU A 119 0.36 -21.30 16.90
C GLU A 119 -0.97 -21.61 16.20
N ILE A 120 -0.89 -22.07 14.96
CA ILE A 120 -2.08 -22.49 14.19
C ILE A 120 -2.70 -23.74 14.84
N ILE A 121 -1.90 -24.73 15.19
CA ILE A 121 -2.38 -25.92 15.89
C ILE A 121 -2.97 -25.57 17.24
N ASP A 122 -2.35 -24.66 18.00
CA ASP A 122 -2.82 -24.23 19.31
C ASP A 122 -4.20 -23.55 19.26
N ILE A 123 -4.42 -22.65 18.29
CA ILE A 123 -5.72 -21.99 18.14
C ILE A 123 -6.79 -23.00 17.68
N ILE A 124 -6.48 -23.93 16.80
CA ILE A 124 -7.41 -24.98 16.36
C ILE A 124 -7.79 -25.89 17.54
N ARG A 125 -6.84 -26.33 18.37
CA ARG A 125 -7.10 -27.11 19.58
C ARG A 125 -8.02 -26.36 20.53
N THR A 126 -7.75 -25.06 20.76
CA THR A 126 -8.62 -24.22 21.59
C THR A 126 -10.06 -24.18 21.06
N LEU A 127 -10.24 -24.08 19.75
CA LEU A 127 -11.55 -24.11 19.12
C LEU A 127 -12.24 -25.48 19.27
N GLU A 128 -11.48 -26.58 19.14
CA GLU A 128 -12.00 -27.94 19.33
C GLU A 128 -12.42 -28.19 20.79
N GLU A 129 -11.58 -27.83 21.77
CA GLU A 129 -11.89 -27.91 23.20
C GLU A 129 -13.14 -27.14 23.60
N LYS A 130 -13.38 -25.97 22.97
CA LYS A 130 -14.60 -25.18 23.14
C LYS A 130 -15.77 -25.67 22.30
N GLY A 131 -15.54 -26.70 21.47
CA GLY A 131 -16.55 -27.35 20.61
C GLY A 131 -16.92 -26.55 19.37
N TYR A 132 -16.17 -25.49 19.00
CA TYR A 132 -16.34 -24.75 17.76
C TYR A 132 -15.68 -25.41 16.56
N ALA A 133 -14.83 -26.43 16.78
CA ALA A 133 -14.22 -27.21 15.72
C ALA A 133 -14.46 -28.71 15.93
N TYR A 134 -14.28 -29.49 14.86
CA TYR A 134 -14.36 -30.95 14.88
C TYR A 134 -13.41 -31.55 13.84
N ALA A 135 -12.86 -32.68 14.20
CA ALA A 135 -11.96 -33.44 13.32
C ALA A 135 -12.71 -34.58 12.63
N VAL A 136 -12.41 -34.79 11.35
CA VAL A 136 -12.93 -35.92 10.56
C VAL A 136 -11.88 -36.36 9.53
N ASN A 137 -11.41 -37.63 9.64
CA ASN A 137 -10.44 -38.23 8.72
C ASN A 137 -9.15 -37.42 8.49
N GLY A 138 -8.68 -36.70 9.52
CA GLY A 138 -7.47 -35.88 9.47
C GLY A 138 -7.71 -34.42 9.04
N ASP A 139 -8.89 -34.08 8.51
CA ASP A 139 -9.30 -32.69 8.34
C ASP A 139 -9.89 -32.14 9.63
N VAL A 140 -9.81 -30.83 9.84
CA VAL A 140 -10.50 -30.12 10.93
C VAL A 140 -11.31 -28.98 10.36
N TYR A 141 -12.58 -28.90 10.75
CA TYR A 141 -13.53 -27.89 10.28
C TYR A 141 -14.03 -27.04 11.43
N PHE A 142 -14.33 -25.77 11.15
CA PHE A 142 -15.02 -24.85 12.05
C PHE A 142 -16.54 -25.02 11.89
N ARG A 143 -17.25 -25.13 13.03
CA ARG A 143 -18.73 -25.18 13.07
C ARG A 143 -19.32 -23.79 12.95
N THR A 144 -19.59 -23.34 11.76
CA THR A 144 -20.03 -21.98 11.45
C THR A 144 -21.32 -21.61 12.17
N ARG A 145 -22.31 -22.50 12.21
CA ARG A 145 -23.60 -22.23 12.88
C ARG A 145 -23.53 -22.16 14.41
N LYS A 146 -22.44 -22.61 15.00
CA LYS A 146 -22.23 -22.48 16.45
C LYS A 146 -21.85 -21.08 16.86
N ASP A 147 -21.21 -20.32 15.98
CA ASP A 147 -20.93 -18.90 16.17
C ASP A 147 -22.18 -18.08 15.85
N GLN A 148 -22.89 -17.60 16.89
CA GLN A 148 -24.08 -16.76 16.73
C GLN A 148 -23.78 -15.37 16.13
N GLY A 149 -22.49 -14.96 16.11
CA GLY A 149 -22.03 -13.70 15.54
C GLY A 149 -21.59 -13.81 14.08
N TYR A 150 -21.63 -14.99 13.48
CA TYR A 150 -21.17 -15.17 12.11
C TYR A 150 -21.99 -14.36 11.11
N GLY A 151 -21.31 -13.66 10.20
CA GLY A 151 -21.95 -12.76 9.23
C GLY A 151 -22.00 -11.30 9.67
N LYS A 152 -21.48 -10.96 10.86
CA LYS A 152 -21.55 -9.58 11.39
C LYS A 152 -20.70 -8.57 10.63
N LEU A 153 -19.62 -8.98 9.96
CA LEU A 153 -18.77 -8.10 9.15
C LEU A 153 -19.33 -7.93 7.73
N SER A 154 -19.71 -9.04 7.11
CA SER A 154 -20.27 -9.06 5.75
C SER A 154 -21.70 -8.52 5.72
N HIS A 155 -22.39 -8.53 6.87
CA HIS A 155 -23.82 -8.21 7.01
C HIS A 155 -24.72 -9.08 6.11
N GLN A 156 -24.31 -10.33 5.89
CA GLN A 156 -25.08 -11.30 5.13
C GLN A 156 -25.71 -12.30 6.09
N PRO A 157 -27.04 -12.53 5.99
CA PRO A 157 -27.69 -13.59 6.74
C PRO A 157 -27.11 -14.95 6.39
N ILE A 158 -27.01 -15.85 7.37
CA ILE A 158 -26.46 -17.21 7.16
C ILE A 158 -27.26 -17.96 6.08
N GLU A 159 -28.56 -17.74 6.00
CA GLU A 159 -29.44 -18.36 5.01
C GLU A 159 -29.09 -17.99 3.56
N ASP A 160 -28.63 -16.75 3.33
CA ASP A 160 -28.19 -16.29 2.01
C ASP A 160 -26.84 -16.89 1.62
N LEU A 161 -25.99 -17.18 2.62
CA LEU A 161 -24.68 -17.81 2.42
C LEU A 161 -24.80 -19.30 2.04
N GLU A 162 -25.84 -20.00 2.49
CA GLU A 162 -26.11 -21.40 2.16
C GLU A 162 -26.28 -21.62 0.64
N SER A 163 -26.96 -20.70 -0.02
CA SER A 163 -27.20 -20.80 -1.47
C SER A 163 -25.91 -20.72 -2.30
N GLY A 164 -24.85 -20.16 -1.75
CA GLY A 164 -23.53 -20.05 -2.35
C GLY A 164 -22.51 -21.10 -1.88
N ALA A 165 -22.82 -21.84 -0.83
CA ALA A 165 -21.90 -22.81 -0.26
C ALA A 165 -21.70 -24.00 -1.22
N ARG A 166 -20.44 -24.25 -1.62
CA ARG A 166 -20.07 -25.41 -2.42
C ARG A 166 -19.44 -26.44 -1.53
N ILE A 167 -20.05 -27.62 -1.45
CA ILE A 167 -19.38 -28.78 -0.89
C ILE A 167 -18.46 -29.33 -1.99
N ALA A 168 -17.15 -29.32 -1.75
CA ALA A 168 -16.22 -29.96 -2.67
C ALA A 168 -16.42 -31.49 -2.60
N VAL A 169 -16.26 -32.17 -3.75
CA VAL A 169 -16.35 -33.63 -3.80
C VAL A 169 -15.25 -34.20 -2.88
N GLY A 170 -15.68 -34.98 -1.87
CA GLY A 170 -14.79 -35.61 -0.88
C GLY A 170 -14.66 -34.87 0.47
N GLU A 171 -15.27 -33.71 0.65
CA GLU A 171 -15.33 -33.05 1.96
C GLU A 171 -16.43 -33.70 2.84
N GLN A 172 -16.05 -34.03 4.07
CA GLN A 172 -16.97 -34.66 5.06
C GLN A 172 -17.39 -33.64 6.11
N LYS A 173 -18.01 -32.52 5.69
CA LYS A 173 -18.50 -31.46 6.56
C LYS A 173 -19.83 -31.85 7.23
N GLU A 174 -19.99 -31.47 8.50
CA GLU A 174 -21.28 -31.55 9.19
C GLU A 174 -22.31 -30.59 8.57
N ASP A 175 -21.85 -29.40 8.13
CA ASP A 175 -22.66 -28.36 7.48
C ASP A 175 -21.92 -27.78 6.25
N PRO A 176 -22.62 -27.46 5.15
CA PRO A 176 -22.00 -26.85 3.97
C PRO A 176 -21.26 -25.55 4.22
N LEU A 177 -21.65 -24.79 5.24
CA LEU A 177 -21.01 -23.52 5.61
C LEU A 177 -19.73 -23.69 6.41
N ASP A 178 -19.48 -24.91 6.95
CA ASP A 178 -18.26 -25.15 7.71
C ASP A 178 -17.03 -24.98 6.80
N PHE A 179 -15.97 -24.46 7.35
CA PHE A 179 -14.74 -24.20 6.60
C PHE A 179 -13.52 -24.86 7.24
N ALA A 180 -12.55 -25.22 6.40
CA ALA A 180 -11.38 -25.95 6.85
C ALA A 180 -10.44 -25.09 7.70
N LEU A 181 -10.06 -25.59 8.86
CA LEU A 181 -9.01 -25.06 9.74
C LEU A 181 -7.69 -25.79 9.50
N TRP A 182 -7.75 -27.11 9.28
CA TRP A 182 -6.63 -27.98 8.98
C TRP A 182 -7.05 -28.96 7.88
N LYS A 183 -6.17 -29.22 6.92
CA LYS A 183 -6.40 -30.12 5.80
C LYS A 183 -5.44 -31.30 5.88
N ALA A 184 -5.94 -32.51 5.91
CA ALA A 184 -5.13 -33.72 5.80
C ALA A 184 -4.26 -33.68 4.54
N ALA A 185 -3.00 -34.05 4.65
CA ALA A 185 -2.09 -34.08 3.52
C ALA A 185 -2.45 -35.19 2.55
N LYS A 186 -2.46 -34.87 1.27
CA LYS A 186 -2.55 -35.86 0.21
C LYS A 186 -1.16 -36.43 -0.12
N PRO A 187 -1.07 -37.65 -0.69
CA PRO A 187 0.21 -38.21 -1.08
C PRO A 187 1.03 -37.26 -1.94
N GLY A 188 2.27 -36.95 -1.50
CA GLY A 188 3.18 -36.05 -2.20
C GLY A 188 3.00 -34.55 -1.90
N GLU A 189 2.01 -34.16 -1.09
CA GLU A 189 1.86 -32.77 -0.63
C GLU A 189 2.77 -32.46 0.58
N PRO A 190 3.18 -31.20 0.77
CA PRO A 190 3.82 -30.76 2.00
C PRO A 190 2.91 -30.96 3.21
N TYR A 191 3.48 -31.35 4.35
CA TYR A 191 2.72 -31.54 5.57
C TYR A 191 3.54 -31.21 6.82
N TRP A 192 2.80 -31.00 7.90
CA TRP A 192 3.30 -30.91 9.28
C TRP A 192 2.56 -31.91 10.15
N GLU A 193 3.25 -32.42 11.18
CA GLU A 193 2.63 -33.27 12.17
C GLU A 193 1.67 -32.45 13.05
N SER A 194 0.51 -33.05 13.34
CA SER A 194 -0.51 -32.43 14.17
C SER A 194 -1.25 -33.49 15.01
N PRO A 195 -2.06 -33.10 16.01
CA PRO A 195 -2.92 -34.03 16.74
C PRO A 195 -3.90 -34.82 15.86
N TRP A 196 -4.20 -34.30 14.66
CA TRP A 196 -5.14 -34.88 13.71
C TRP A 196 -4.46 -35.70 12.62
N GLY A 197 -3.12 -35.80 12.67
CA GLY A 197 -2.29 -36.44 11.67
C GLY A 197 -1.53 -35.46 10.78
N GLN A 198 -0.91 -35.97 9.74
CA GLN A 198 -0.16 -35.17 8.77
C GLN A 198 -1.09 -34.31 7.93
N GLY A 199 -0.82 -33.00 7.91
CA GLY A 199 -1.67 -32.05 7.21
C GLY A 199 -1.04 -30.65 7.10
N ARG A 200 -1.86 -29.70 6.70
CA ARG A 200 -1.48 -28.29 6.52
C ARG A 200 -2.60 -27.34 6.91
N PRO A 201 -2.30 -26.07 7.19
CA PRO A 201 -3.30 -25.09 7.56
C PRO A 201 -4.38 -24.87 6.49
N GLY A 202 -5.60 -24.59 6.95
CA GLY A 202 -6.59 -23.88 6.14
C GLY A 202 -6.19 -22.42 5.96
N TRP A 203 -6.65 -21.78 4.89
CA TRP A 203 -6.24 -20.41 4.52
C TRP A 203 -6.59 -19.36 5.58
N HIS A 204 -7.72 -19.49 6.25
CA HIS A 204 -8.24 -18.45 7.16
C HIS A 204 -7.57 -18.47 8.54
N ILE A 205 -7.15 -19.65 9.00
CA ILE A 205 -6.58 -19.81 10.35
C ILE A 205 -5.19 -19.19 10.51
N GLU A 206 -4.46 -19.08 9.40
CA GLU A 206 -3.11 -18.52 9.36
C GLU A 206 -3.10 -17.11 9.94
N CYS A 207 -3.96 -16.21 9.42
CA CYS A 207 -4.03 -14.83 9.84
C CYS A 207 -4.48 -14.69 11.29
N SER A 208 -5.46 -15.49 11.75
CA SER A 208 -5.89 -15.50 13.14
C SER A 208 -4.77 -15.89 14.10
N ALA A 209 -3.98 -16.91 13.76
CA ALA A 209 -2.86 -17.37 14.58
C ALA A 209 -1.70 -16.37 14.60
N MET A 210 -1.30 -15.86 13.42
CA MET A 210 -0.22 -14.89 13.33
C MET A 210 -0.60 -13.56 13.99
N ASN A 211 -1.86 -13.10 13.84
CA ASN A 211 -2.35 -11.93 14.54
C ASN A 211 -2.24 -12.10 16.07
N ARG A 212 -2.75 -13.21 16.61
CA ARG A 212 -2.69 -13.51 18.05
C ARG A 212 -1.25 -13.52 18.57
N ARG A 213 -0.32 -14.12 17.83
CA ARG A 213 1.09 -14.21 18.21
C ARG A 213 1.79 -12.84 18.24
N TYR A 214 1.63 -12.03 17.22
CA TYR A 214 2.44 -10.82 17.02
C TYR A 214 1.80 -9.54 17.57
N LEU A 215 0.47 -9.50 17.65
CA LEU A 215 -0.29 -8.32 18.07
C LEU A 215 -1.17 -8.57 19.30
N GLY A 216 -1.44 -9.84 19.62
CA GLY A 216 -2.33 -10.24 20.72
C GLY A 216 -3.74 -10.54 20.26
N PRO A 217 -4.65 -10.86 21.23
CA PRO A 217 -5.99 -11.32 20.92
C PRO A 217 -6.93 -10.24 20.38
N THR A 218 -6.62 -8.97 20.65
CA THR A 218 -7.37 -7.80 20.17
C THR A 218 -6.44 -6.80 19.53
N ILE A 219 -6.82 -6.25 18.38
CA ILE A 219 -6.06 -5.24 17.63
C ILE A 219 -6.92 -3.99 17.38
N ASP A 220 -6.25 -2.88 17.02
CA ASP A 220 -6.94 -1.65 16.66
C ASP A 220 -7.57 -1.75 15.28
N LEU A 221 -6.78 -2.09 14.26
CA LEU A 221 -7.20 -2.09 12.85
C LEU A 221 -6.88 -3.41 12.16
N HIS A 222 -7.88 -3.97 11.49
CA HIS A 222 -7.69 -5.05 10.52
C HIS A 222 -7.98 -4.53 9.11
N CYS A 223 -7.06 -4.79 8.17
CA CYS A 223 -7.04 -4.16 6.85
C CYS A 223 -6.98 -5.18 5.72
N GLY A 224 -7.64 -4.90 4.59
CA GLY A 224 -7.58 -5.73 3.39
C GLY A 224 -8.38 -5.21 2.22
N GLY A 225 -8.48 -5.98 1.14
CA GLY A 225 -9.38 -5.69 0.03
C GLY A 225 -10.84 -6.03 0.36
N GLN A 226 -11.79 -5.38 -0.31
CA GLN A 226 -13.22 -5.68 -0.13
C GLN A 226 -13.59 -7.14 -0.45
N ASP A 227 -12.80 -7.83 -1.26
CA ASP A 227 -12.95 -9.25 -1.57
C ASP A 227 -12.62 -10.16 -0.40
N LEU A 228 -11.89 -9.66 0.60
CA LEU A 228 -11.57 -10.39 1.81
C LEU A 228 -12.66 -10.30 2.89
N ILE A 229 -13.59 -9.33 2.79
CA ILE A 229 -14.67 -9.19 3.78
C ILE A 229 -15.35 -10.52 4.01
N PHE A 230 -15.73 -11.22 2.91
CA PHE A 230 -16.28 -12.56 2.94
C PHE A 230 -15.65 -13.43 1.84
N PRO A 231 -15.24 -14.68 2.18
CA PRO A 231 -15.38 -15.31 3.51
C PRO A 231 -14.19 -15.07 4.46
N HIS A 232 -13.05 -14.48 4.00
CA HIS A 232 -11.77 -14.56 4.71
C HIS A 232 -11.82 -13.87 6.08
N HIS A 233 -12.13 -12.57 6.13
CA HIS A 233 -12.15 -11.80 7.37
C HIS A 233 -13.31 -12.18 8.30
N GLU A 234 -14.47 -12.57 7.75
CA GLU A 234 -15.55 -13.14 8.54
C GLU A 234 -15.12 -14.41 9.27
N ASN A 235 -14.40 -15.30 8.56
CA ASN A 235 -13.86 -16.53 9.14
C ASN A 235 -12.76 -16.25 10.18
N GLU A 236 -11.93 -15.23 9.95
CA GLU A 236 -10.94 -14.81 10.96
C GLU A 236 -11.58 -14.29 12.24
N ILE A 237 -12.68 -13.53 12.14
CA ILE A 237 -13.48 -13.09 13.30
C ILE A 237 -13.97 -14.30 14.06
N ALA A 238 -14.65 -15.23 13.39
CA ALA A 238 -15.21 -16.42 14.00
C ALA A 238 -14.14 -17.24 14.74
N GLN A 239 -13.01 -17.49 14.07
CA GLN A 239 -11.87 -18.22 14.65
C GLN A 239 -11.31 -17.48 15.89
N SER A 240 -11.01 -16.21 15.73
CA SER A 240 -10.31 -15.44 16.77
C SER A 240 -11.19 -15.17 17.99
N GLU A 241 -12.45 -14.77 17.78
CA GLU A 241 -13.35 -14.43 18.90
C GLU A 241 -13.84 -15.68 19.63
N CYS A 242 -14.14 -16.76 18.93
CA CYS A 242 -14.49 -18.03 19.57
C CYS A 242 -13.32 -18.64 20.34
N ALA A 243 -12.09 -18.53 19.80
CA ALA A 243 -10.90 -19.01 20.52
C ALA A 243 -10.55 -18.15 21.73
N ASN A 244 -10.52 -16.83 21.59
CA ASN A 244 -10.01 -15.91 22.60
C ASN A 244 -11.08 -15.39 23.57
N GLY A 245 -12.37 -15.39 23.17
CA GLY A 245 -13.48 -14.88 23.99
C GLY A 245 -13.53 -13.35 24.12
N CYS A 246 -12.93 -12.63 23.19
CA CYS A 246 -12.90 -11.16 23.14
C CYS A 246 -12.98 -10.67 21.70
N THR A 247 -13.27 -9.36 21.52
CA THR A 247 -13.29 -8.71 20.20
C THR A 247 -11.94 -8.87 19.51
N PHE A 248 -11.95 -9.27 18.24
CA PHE A 248 -10.75 -9.48 17.45
C PHE A 248 -10.14 -8.16 16.97
N ALA A 249 -10.91 -7.31 16.29
CA ALA A 249 -10.45 -6.01 15.82
C ALA A 249 -11.51 -4.94 16.07
N ASN A 250 -11.06 -3.76 16.53
CA ASN A 250 -11.95 -2.64 16.83
C ASN A 250 -12.44 -1.93 15.57
N TYR A 251 -11.56 -1.84 14.54
CA TYR A 251 -11.88 -1.20 13.26
C TYR A 251 -11.49 -2.11 12.10
N TRP A 252 -12.34 -2.12 11.07
CA TRP A 252 -12.15 -2.88 9.84
C TRP A 252 -12.10 -1.94 8.64
N MET A 253 -10.95 -1.89 7.95
CA MET A 253 -10.75 -1.04 6.78
C MET A 253 -10.58 -1.88 5.52
N HIS A 254 -11.40 -1.60 4.50
CA HIS A 254 -11.36 -2.33 3.23
C HIS A 254 -11.23 -1.37 2.06
N ASN A 255 -10.22 -1.60 1.21
CA ASN A 255 -10.07 -0.86 -0.04
C ASN A 255 -10.94 -1.46 -1.15
N GLY A 256 -11.43 -0.58 -2.03
CA GLY A 256 -12.23 -0.97 -3.19
C GLY A 256 -11.44 -1.74 -4.26
N TYR A 257 -12.16 -2.34 -5.20
CA TYR A 257 -11.60 -3.11 -6.31
C TYR A 257 -10.88 -2.24 -7.34
N ILE A 258 -10.07 -2.90 -8.18
CA ILE A 258 -9.59 -2.31 -9.43
C ILE A 258 -10.31 -2.98 -10.59
N ASN A 259 -10.90 -2.16 -11.44
CA ASN A 259 -11.40 -2.56 -12.75
C ASN A 259 -10.31 -2.28 -13.80
N VAL A 260 -10.33 -3.03 -14.89
CA VAL A 260 -9.51 -2.78 -16.07
C VAL A 260 -10.47 -2.55 -17.22
N ASP A 261 -10.39 -1.37 -17.86
CA ASP A 261 -11.31 -0.97 -18.94
C ASP A 261 -12.79 -1.14 -18.55
N ASN A 262 -13.14 -0.69 -17.31
CA ASN A 262 -14.48 -0.76 -16.72
C ASN A 262 -14.98 -2.20 -16.45
N VAL A 263 -14.14 -3.21 -16.57
CA VAL A 263 -14.49 -4.60 -16.29
C VAL A 263 -13.70 -5.08 -15.06
N LYS A 264 -14.36 -5.80 -14.15
CA LYS A 264 -13.67 -6.39 -12.99
C LYS A 264 -12.48 -7.22 -13.44
N MET A 265 -11.30 -6.94 -12.88
CA MET A 265 -10.09 -7.69 -13.21
C MET A 265 -10.21 -9.15 -12.78
N SER A 266 -9.96 -10.08 -13.72
CA SER A 266 -9.90 -11.51 -13.42
C SER A 266 -8.98 -12.25 -14.37
N LYS A 267 -8.37 -13.35 -13.87
CA LYS A 267 -7.52 -14.22 -14.70
C LYS A 267 -8.28 -14.86 -15.84
N SER A 268 -9.55 -15.22 -15.63
CA SER A 268 -10.39 -15.88 -16.65
C SER A 268 -10.74 -14.96 -17.83
N LEU A 269 -10.73 -13.63 -17.62
CA LEU A 269 -10.99 -12.65 -18.69
C LEU A 269 -9.71 -12.20 -19.41
N GLY A 270 -8.53 -12.65 -18.98
CA GLY A 270 -7.26 -12.24 -19.59
C GLY A 270 -6.91 -10.77 -19.43
N ASN A 271 -7.66 -10.02 -18.61
CA ASN A 271 -7.43 -8.58 -18.34
C ASN A 271 -6.55 -8.36 -17.09
N PHE A 272 -5.85 -9.38 -16.67
CA PHE A 272 -4.95 -9.35 -15.53
C PHE A 272 -3.66 -8.57 -15.85
N LYS A 273 -3.32 -7.59 -15.03
CA LYS A 273 -2.12 -6.76 -15.18
C LYS A 273 -1.26 -6.86 -13.95
N THR A 274 -0.01 -7.31 -14.15
CA THR A 274 0.99 -7.30 -13.07
C THR A 274 1.52 -5.88 -12.82
N VAL A 275 1.97 -5.63 -11.61
CA VAL A 275 2.63 -4.35 -11.26
C VAL A 275 3.89 -4.17 -12.12
N ARG A 276 4.64 -5.25 -12.35
CA ARG A 276 5.88 -5.23 -13.14
C ARG A 276 5.64 -4.79 -14.58
N GLU A 277 4.66 -5.35 -15.27
CA GLU A 277 4.32 -4.98 -16.65
C GLU A 277 3.95 -3.50 -16.79
N ILE A 278 3.25 -2.94 -15.80
CA ILE A 278 2.89 -1.52 -15.82
C ILE A 278 4.10 -0.66 -15.45
N ALA A 279 4.92 -1.09 -14.49
CA ALA A 279 6.09 -0.36 -14.05
C ALA A 279 7.17 -0.26 -15.15
N ASP A 280 7.33 -1.29 -15.98
CA ASP A 280 8.25 -1.27 -17.13
C ASP A 280 7.84 -0.21 -18.15
N ALA A 281 6.55 0.11 -18.28
CA ALA A 281 6.05 1.12 -19.21
C ALA A 281 5.96 2.54 -18.62
N TYR A 282 5.59 2.67 -17.34
CA TYR A 282 5.23 3.95 -16.73
C TYR A 282 6.03 4.29 -15.46
N GLY A 283 6.76 3.34 -14.88
CA GLY A 283 7.43 3.47 -13.60
C GLY A 283 6.51 3.18 -12.40
N TYR A 284 7.12 2.72 -11.31
CA TYR A 284 6.40 2.34 -10.10
C TYR A 284 5.69 3.51 -9.42
N GLU A 285 6.27 4.69 -9.46
CA GLU A 285 5.71 5.85 -8.78
C GLU A 285 4.41 6.32 -9.40
N VAL A 286 4.27 6.22 -10.72
CA VAL A 286 3.01 6.49 -11.42
C VAL A 286 1.91 5.52 -10.98
N ILE A 287 2.28 4.24 -10.78
CA ILE A 287 1.34 3.24 -10.24
C ILE A 287 0.94 3.62 -8.81
N ARG A 288 1.89 3.97 -7.94
CA ARG A 288 1.57 4.41 -6.58
C ARG A 288 0.63 5.61 -6.59
N TYR A 289 0.95 6.63 -7.38
CA TYR A 289 0.09 7.80 -7.52
C TYR A 289 -1.33 7.43 -7.97
N PHE A 290 -1.46 6.59 -9.00
CA PHE A 290 -2.74 6.07 -9.46
C PHE A 290 -3.54 5.38 -8.34
N LEU A 291 -2.88 4.51 -7.56
CA LEU A 291 -3.55 3.71 -6.52
C LEU A 291 -4.08 4.54 -5.35
N ILE A 292 -3.48 5.72 -5.08
CA ILE A 292 -3.87 6.63 -4.00
C ILE A 292 -4.61 7.88 -4.49
N SER A 293 -4.80 8.06 -5.80
CA SER A 293 -5.42 9.26 -6.39
C SER A 293 -6.93 9.34 -6.19
N ALA A 294 -7.56 8.26 -5.78
CA ALA A 294 -8.97 8.21 -5.43
C ALA A 294 -9.13 7.73 -3.97
N HIS A 295 -10.28 8.04 -3.37
CA HIS A 295 -10.60 7.57 -2.03
C HIS A 295 -10.48 6.04 -1.97
N TYR A 296 -9.81 5.51 -0.92
CA TYR A 296 -9.45 4.09 -0.85
C TYR A 296 -10.63 3.12 -0.97
N ARG A 297 -11.83 3.48 -0.47
CA ARG A 297 -13.04 2.65 -0.57
C ARG A 297 -13.68 2.62 -1.96
N THR A 298 -13.43 3.64 -2.78
CA THR A 298 -14.03 3.73 -4.12
C THR A 298 -13.34 2.77 -5.07
N PRO A 299 -14.06 1.94 -5.84
CA PRO A 299 -13.44 1.21 -6.94
C PRO A 299 -12.77 2.15 -7.93
N ILE A 300 -11.57 1.79 -8.40
CA ILE A 300 -10.86 2.58 -9.41
C ILE A 300 -10.74 1.80 -10.72
N ASN A 301 -10.68 2.54 -11.82
CA ASN A 301 -10.56 1.95 -13.14
C ASN A 301 -9.17 2.20 -13.71
N TYR A 302 -8.46 1.13 -14.04
CA TYR A 302 -7.20 1.21 -14.77
C TYR A 302 -7.47 1.20 -16.27
N ASN A 303 -6.99 2.21 -16.97
CA ASN A 303 -6.85 2.25 -18.43
C ASN A 303 -5.66 3.15 -18.80
N LEU A 304 -5.29 3.16 -20.08
CA LEU A 304 -4.13 3.93 -20.56
C LEU A 304 -4.30 5.44 -20.39
N GLU A 305 -5.52 5.96 -20.56
CA GLU A 305 -5.79 7.39 -20.41
C GLU A 305 -5.59 7.84 -18.95
N ILE A 306 -6.12 7.10 -18.00
CA ILE A 306 -6.01 7.43 -16.57
C ILE A 306 -4.55 7.34 -16.10
N ILE A 307 -3.80 6.34 -16.53
CA ILE A 307 -2.39 6.20 -16.11
C ILE A 307 -1.52 7.32 -16.69
N GLU A 308 -1.79 7.78 -17.93
CA GLU A 308 -1.11 8.94 -18.52
C GLU A 308 -1.47 10.25 -17.79
N GLN A 309 -2.71 10.41 -17.36
CA GLN A 309 -3.12 11.55 -16.52
C GLN A 309 -2.37 11.53 -15.17
N CYS A 310 -2.23 10.37 -14.54
CA CYS A 310 -1.47 10.20 -13.30
C CYS A 310 0.02 10.55 -13.50
N LYS A 311 0.62 10.11 -14.61
CA LYS A 311 1.99 10.46 -14.99
C LYS A 311 2.16 11.97 -15.13
N SER A 312 1.28 12.61 -15.89
CA SER A 312 1.32 14.06 -16.10
C SER A 312 1.13 14.85 -14.80
N ALA A 313 0.25 14.38 -13.90
CA ALA A 313 0.06 14.99 -12.59
C ALA A 313 1.34 14.89 -11.74
N LEU A 314 1.97 13.72 -11.71
CA LEU A 314 3.22 13.50 -10.99
C LEU A 314 4.36 14.36 -11.56
N GLU A 315 4.49 14.46 -12.89
CA GLU A 315 5.48 15.34 -13.55
C GLU A 315 5.31 16.81 -13.16
N ARG A 316 4.06 17.28 -13.00
CA ARG A 316 3.79 18.64 -12.52
C ARG A 316 4.28 18.85 -11.09
N LEU A 317 4.15 17.86 -10.20
CA LEU A 317 4.68 17.94 -8.84
C LEU A 317 6.20 18.01 -8.85
N TYR A 318 6.89 17.19 -9.65
CA TYR A 318 8.34 17.25 -9.82
C TYR A 318 8.79 18.61 -10.34
N THR A 319 8.15 19.10 -11.41
CA THR A 319 8.47 20.41 -12.00
C THR A 319 8.31 21.54 -10.99
N CYS A 320 7.26 21.54 -10.19
CA CYS A 320 7.04 22.53 -9.15
C CYS A 320 8.17 22.48 -8.10
N ARG A 321 8.55 21.29 -7.65
CA ARG A 321 9.57 21.12 -6.64
C ARG A 321 10.97 21.53 -7.13
N ASP A 322 11.30 21.18 -8.38
CA ASP A 322 12.56 21.60 -9.03
C ASP A 322 12.61 23.14 -9.19
N SER A 323 11.47 23.76 -9.53
CA SER A 323 11.35 25.21 -9.64
C SER A 323 11.52 25.90 -8.28
N LEU A 324 11.02 25.29 -7.18
CA LEU A 324 11.27 25.79 -5.82
C LEU A 324 12.74 25.71 -5.42
N ASP A 325 13.45 24.64 -5.78
CA ASP A 325 14.89 24.52 -5.53
C ASP A 325 15.66 25.64 -6.25
N PHE A 326 15.26 25.91 -7.50
CA PHE A 326 15.85 27.00 -8.26
C PHE A 326 15.55 28.38 -7.64
N ALA A 327 14.31 28.62 -7.23
CA ALA A 327 13.91 29.86 -6.58
C ALA A 327 14.66 30.06 -5.26
N LEU A 328 14.81 29.01 -4.44
CA LEU A 328 15.54 29.07 -3.17
C LEU A 328 17.02 29.39 -3.37
N LYS A 329 17.68 28.80 -4.38
CA LYS A 329 19.08 29.10 -4.71
C LYS A 329 19.30 30.56 -5.15
N ASN A 330 18.29 31.20 -5.74
CA ASN A 330 18.38 32.54 -6.32
C ASN A 330 17.65 33.59 -5.49
N ALA A 331 17.02 33.25 -4.37
CA ALA A 331 16.31 34.18 -3.51
C ALA A 331 17.31 35.14 -2.82
N SER A 332 16.95 36.43 -2.81
CA SER A 332 17.80 37.44 -2.16
C SER A 332 17.56 37.50 -0.65
N VAL A 333 18.65 37.47 0.12
CA VAL A 333 18.61 37.59 1.57
C VAL A 333 18.15 38.98 2.04
N ASP A 334 18.20 39.99 1.15
CA ASP A 334 17.74 41.34 1.45
C ASP A 334 16.22 41.51 1.26
N THR A 335 15.54 40.51 0.72
CA THR A 335 14.07 40.51 0.57
C THR A 335 13.44 40.23 1.94
N PRO A 336 12.57 41.13 2.46
CA PRO A 336 11.91 40.91 3.74
C PRO A 336 10.94 39.71 3.65
N ASP A 337 10.76 39.03 4.78
CA ASP A 337 9.76 37.98 4.90
C ASP A 337 8.35 38.56 4.75
N ASP A 338 7.47 37.78 4.12
CA ASP A 338 6.02 38.02 4.05
C ASP A 338 5.30 37.14 5.09
N PRO A 339 4.92 37.66 6.26
CA PRO A 339 4.26 36.91 7.30
C PRO A 339 2.88 36.34 6.85
N GLN A 340 2.18 37.09 5.97
CA GLN A 340 0.89 36.63 5.47
C GLN A 340 1.08 35.45 4.51
N LEU A 341 2.05 35.50 3.61
CA LEU A 341 2.34 34.39 2.67
C LEU A 341 2.85 33.15 3.44
N LEU A 342 3.66 33.34 4.47
CA LEU A 342 4.07 32.22 5.35
C LEU A 342 2.87 31.59 6.06
N ALA A 343 1.92 32.39 6.54
CA ALA A 343 0.69 31.86 7.16
C ALA A 343 -0.20 31.15 6.16
N ASP A 344 -0.35 31.67 4.95
CA ASP A 344 -1.13 31.04 3.87
C ASP A 344 -0.51 29.70 3.45
N ILE A 345 0.82 29.61 3.32
CA ILE A 345 1.54 28.37 3.07
C ILE A 345 1.24 27.34 4.18
N ALA A 346 1.34 27.76 5.44
CA ALA A 346 1.07 26.88 6.57
C ALA A 346 -0.37 26.36 6.60
N ALA A 347 -1.34 27.14 6.11
CA ALA A 347 -2.76 26.73 6.06
C ALA A 347 -3.01 25.53 5.13
N HIS A 348 -2.17 25.27 4.14
CA HIS A 348 -2.26 24.07 3.30
C HIS A 348 -2.02 22.78 4.08
N ARG A 349 -1.21 22.84 5.16
CA ARG A 349 -1.04 21.71 6.09
C ARG A 349 -2.37 21.35 6.77
N ASP A 350 -3.10 22.36 7.24
CA ASP A 350 -4.38 22.16 7.92
C ASP A 350 -5.44 21.61 6.96
N ALA A 351 -5.45 22.08 5.71
CA ALA A 351 -6.31 21.54 4.66
C ALA A 351 -6.00 20.06 4.38
N PHE A 352 -4.73 19.71 4.24
CA PHE A 352 -4.28 18.32 4.06
C PHE A 352 -4.68 17.43 5.25
N ILE A 353 -4.43 17.88 6.48
CA ILE A 353 -4.81 17.15 7.69
C ILE A 353 -6.32 16.97 7.75
N THR A 354 -7.11 17.99 7.41
CA THR A 354 -8.57 17.92 7.41
C THR A 354 -9.06 16.84 6.45
N ALA A 355 -8.50 16.80 5.24
CA ALA A 355 -8.80 15.77 4.25
C ALA A 355 -8.44 14.36 4.74
N MET A 356 -7.22 14.20 5.21
CA MET A 356 -6.73 12.88 5.67
C MET A 356 -7.41 12.41 6.95
N ASP A 357 -7.84 13.31 7.82
CA ASP A 357 -8.60 13.00 9.04
C ASP A 357 -10.04 12.54 8.73
N ASP A 358 -10.57 12.81 7.54
CA ASP A 358 -11.87 12.33 7.10
C ASP A 358 -11.76 11.02 6.33
N ASP A 359 -11.47 9.93 7.03
CA ASP A 359 -11.45 8.57 6.49
C ASP A 359 -10.32 8.33 5.46
N LEU A 360 -9.12 8.80 5.78
CA LEU A 360 -7.93 8.68 4.94
C LEU A 360 -8.20 9.12 3.49
N ASN A 361 -8.83 10.29 3.30
CA ASN A 361 -9.19 10.81 1.98
C ASN A 361 -7.96 11.32 1.22
N THR A 362 -7.22 10.42 0.64
CA THR A 362 -6.00 10.73 -0.13
C THR A 362 -6.29 11.57 -1.38
N ALA A 363 -7.49 11.47 -1.95
CA ALA A 363 -7.88 12.27 -3.12
C ALA A 363 -7.93 13.77 -2.76
N ASP A 364 -8.60 14.12 -1.67
CA ASP A 364 -8.64 15.51 -1.19
C ASP A 364 -7.29 15.93 -0.60
N GLY A 365 -6.52 15.00 0.00
CA GLY A 365 -5.15 15.22 0.42
C GLY A 365 -4.24 15.62 -0.75
N ILE A 366 -4.32 14.92 -1.87
CA ILE A 366 -3.62 15.28 -3.13
C ILE A 366 -4.11 16.62 -3.66
N SER A 367 -5.41 16.91 -3.58
CA SER A 367 -5.96 18.21 -3.98
C SER A 367 -5.34 19.35 -3.15
N ALA A 368 -5.18 19.17 -1.83
CA ALA A 368 -4.52 20.16 -0.97
C ALA A 368 -3.03 20.39 -1.36
N VAL A 369 -2.32 19.33 -1.81
CA VAL A 369 -0.97 19.47 -2.37
C VAL A 369 -1.00 20.29 -3.67
N PHE A 370 -1.98 20.11 -4.55
CA PHE A 370 -2.10 20.90 -5.79
C PHE A 370 -2.52 22.35 -5.54
N GLU A 371 -3.28 22.64 -4.50
CA GLU A 371 -3.54 24.03 -4.07
C GLU A 371 -2.24 24.71 -3.60
N LEU A 372 -1.39 24.00 -2.85
CA LEU A 372 -0.05 24.49 -2.52
C LEU A 372 0.79 24.71 -3.79
N VAL A 373 0.75 23.80 -4.77
CA VAL A 373 1.43 23.97 -6.08
C VAL A 373 0.94 25.24 -6.79
N TYR A 374 -0.35 25.52 -6.74
CA TYR A 374 -0.92 26.73 -7.35
C TYR A 374 -0.35 27.99 -6.70
N ASP A 375 -0.34 28.05 -5.35
CA ASP A 375 0.23 29.19 -4.62
C ASP A 375 1.74 29.33 -4.86
N ILE A 376 2.49 28.23 -4.89
CA ILE A 376 3.91 28.24 -5.24
C ILE A 376 4.12 28.88 -6.62
N ASN A 377 3.41 28.42 -7.64
CA ASN A 377 3.59 28.92 -9.01
C ASN A 377 3.20 30.39 -9.15
N THR A 378 2.10 30.84 -8.51
CA THR A 378 1.55 32.19 -8.72
C THR A 378 2.09 33.23 -7.75
N ARG A 379 2.51 32.84 -6.55
CA ARG A 379 2.89 33.78 -5.48
C ARG A 379 4.37 33.74 -5.11
N ILE A 380 5.06 32.63 -5.41
CA ILE A 380 6.48 32.44 -5.08
C ILE A 380 7.34 32.54 -6.31
N LEU A 381 7.10 31.69 -7.34
CA LEU A 381 7.98 31.60 -8.51
C LEU A 381 7.91 32.84 -9.43
N ASP A 382 6.76 33.48 -9.49
CA ASP A 382 6.55 34.70 -10.32
C ASP A 382 6.91 35.99 -9.60
N ASN A 383 7.30 35.95 -8.30
CA ASN A 383 7.55 37.08 -7.48
C ASN A 383 8.94 37.05 -6.82
N THR A 384 9.42 38.22 -6.40
CA THR A 384 10.60 38.27 -5.56
C THR A 384 10.18 38.02 -4.11
N VAL A 385 10.55 36.87 -3.58
CA VAL A 385 10.23 36.45 -2.20
C VAL A 385 11.51 36.15 -1.41
N SER A 386 11.41 36.17 -0.07
CA SER A 386 12.54 35.85 0.79
C SER A 386 12.92 34.34 0.72
N PRO A 387 14.18 34.01 1.06
CA PRO A 387 14.59 32.62 1.21
C PRO A 387 13.72 31.82 2.19
N ALA A 388 13.24 32.48 3.28
CA ALA A 388 12.40 31.85 4.28
C ALA A 388 11.05 31.39 3.71
N VAL A 389 10.43 32.19 2.82
CA VAL A 389 9.19 31.82 2.14
C VAL A 389 9.41 30.64 1.21
N CYS A 390 10.49 30.66 0.39
CA CYS A 390 10.83 29.54 -0.48
C CYS A 390 11.07 28.24 0.32
N GLN A 391 11.82 28.36 1.43
CA GLN A 391 12.13 27.20 2.28
C GLN A 391 10.87 26.64 2.95
N ALA A 392 10.01 27.50 3.50
CA ALA A 392 8.76 27.07 4.13
C ALA A 392 7.85 26.32 3.13
N ALA A 393 7.75 26.81 1.88
CA ALA A 393 7.00 26.14 0.84
C ALA A 393 7.61 24.78 0.45
N ALA A 394 8.93 24.72 0.33
CA ALA A 394 9.65 23.48 0.00
C ALA A 394 9.50 22.42 1.10
N ASP A 395 9.67 22.82 2.36
CA ASP A 395 9.56 21.93 3.51
C ASP A 395 8.14 21.35 3.63
N LEU A 396 7.12 22.22 3.49
CA LEU A 396 5.73 21.75 3.53
C LEU A 396 5.41 20.84 2.35
N PHE A 397 5.88 21.16 1.15
CA PHE A 397 5.66 20.33 -0.03
C PHE A 397 6.26 18.93 0.15
N ASP A 398 7.52 18.85 0.62
CA ASP A 398 8.20 17.59 0.89
C ASP A 398 7.53 16.83 2.05
N GLU A 399 7.05 17.51 3.09
CA GLU A 399 6.30 16.94 4.21
C GLU A 399 5.03 16.24 3.73
N LEU A 400 4.17 16.92 2.97
CA LEU A 400 2.89 16.38 2.52
C LEU A 400 3.07 15.24 1.50
N CYS A 401 3.98 15.41 0.54
CA CYS A 401 4.33 14.36 -0.42
C CYS A 401 4.96 13.14 0.28
N GLY A 402 5.74 13.34 1.34
CA GLY A 402 6.33 12.28 2.16
C GLY A 402 5.28 11.42 2.87
N VAL A 403 4.18 12.02 3.37
CA VAL A 403 3.04 11.29 3.95
C VAL A 403 2.35 10.44 2.88
N LEU A 404 2.16 10.96 1.67
CA LEU A 404 1.61 10.21 0.55
C LEU A 404 2.59 9.18 -0.02
N GLY A 405 3.88 9.30 0.31
CA GLY A 405 4.97 8.44 -0.15
C GLY A 405 5.27 8.61 -1.64
N ILE A 406 5.04 9.80 -2.19
CA ILE A 406 5.37 10.20 -3.56
C ILE A 406 6.58 11.14 -3.58
N LEU A 407 7.09 11.47 -4.77
CA LEU A 407 8.30 12.26 -5.03
C LEU A 407 9.59 11.66 -4.44
N TYR A 408 9.66 10.33 -4.37
CA TYR A 408 10.82 9.61 -3.86
C TYR A 408 11.92 9.35 -4.91
N ASN A 409 11.63 9.58 -6.19
CA ASN A 409 12.60 9.44 -7.28
C ASN A 409 13.32 10.77 -7.61
N ARG A 410 13.40 11.70 -6.63
CA ARG A 410 14.20 12.92 -6.81
C ARG A 410 15.66 12.52 -7.01
N LYS A 411 16.28 13.13 -8.01
CA LYS A 411 17.68 12.86 -8.37
C LYS A 411 18.61 13.22 -7.22
N SER A 412 19.59 12.38 -6.94
CA SER A 412 20.62 12.70 -5.95
C SER A 412 21.47 13.87 -6.44
N ASN A 413 21.84 14.75 -5.52
CA ASN A 413 22.63 15.98 -5.77
C ASN A 413 23.95 15.77 -6.53
N ASP A 414 24.49 14.54 -6.67
CA ASP A 414 25.78 14.30 -7.28
C ASP A 414 25.76 14.39 -8.82
N VAL A 415 24.73 13.83 -9.48
CA VAL A 415 24.55 13.94 -10.94
C VAL A 415 24.12 15.37 -11.30
N ASP A 416 23.32 15.98 -10.46
CA ASP A 416 22.88 17.37 -10.63
C ASP A 416 24.06 18.34 -10.44
N ALA A 417 25.01 18.08 -9.53
CA ALA A 417 26.20 18.88 -9.33
C ALA A 417 27.12 18.88 -10.58
N GLU A 418 27.26 17.77 -11.28
CA GLU A 418 28.02 17.70 -12.53
C GLU A 418 27.33 18.51 -13.65
N ILE A 419 26.01 18.36 -13.79
CA ILE A 419 25.21 19.12 -14.77
C ILE A 419 25.28 20.62 -14.45
N GLU A 420 25.09 21.01 -13.19
CA GLU A 420 25.22 22.40 -12.73
C GLU A 420 26.61 22.97 -13.00
N SER A 421 27.66 22.19 -12.78
CA SER A 421 29.04 22.58 -13.12
C SER A 421 29.22 22.85 -14.62
N LEU A 422 28.66 21.99 -15.47
CA LEU A 422 28.70 22.20 -16.93
C LEU A 422 27.88 23.41 -17.36
N ILE A 423 26.72 23.66 -16.73
CA ILE A 423 25.90 24.85 -16.97
C ILE A 423 26.68 26.12 -16.58
N ALA A 424 27.33 26.12 -15.41
CA ALA A 424 28.16 27.24 -14.96
C ALA A 424 29.32 27.52 -15.93
N GLN A 425 30.01 26.47 -16.40
CA GLN A 425 31.06 26.59 -17.41
C GLN A 425 30.53 27.15 -18.75
N ARG A 426 29.34 26.72 -19.19
CA ARG A 426 28.68 27.29 -20.36
C ARG A 426 28.36 28.78 -20.20
N GLN A 427 27.84 29.19 -19.02
CA GLN A 427 27.55 30.59 -18.75
C GLN A 427 28.81 31.46 -18.75
N GLU A 428 29.88 30.97 -18.13
CA GLU A 428 31.18 31.66 -18.13
C GLU A 428 31.76 31.79 -19.54
N ALA A 429 31.69 30.73 -20.35
CA ALA A 429 32.09 30.76 -21.76
C ALA A 429 31.30 31.81 -22.57
N ARG A 430 29.97 31.90 -22.36
CA ARG A 430 29.11 32.92 -23.00
C ARG A 430 29.51 34.34 -22.57
N LYS A 431 29.76 34.55 -21.27
CA LYS A 431 30.23 35.84 -20.72
C LYS A 431 31.52 36.26 -21.32
N ASN A 432 32.44 35.32 -21.57
CA ASN A 432 33.76 35.55 -22.20
C ASN A 432 33.65 35.56 -23.72
N LYS A 433 32.47 35.48 -24.34
CA LYS A 433 32.23 35.43 -25.79
C LYS A 433 32.84 34.22 -26.48
N ASP A 434 33.16 33.16 -25.73
CA ASP A 434 33.58 31.85 -26.27
C ASP A 434 32.32 31.01 -26.58
N PHE A 435 31.73 31.33 -27.71
CA PHE A 435 30.51 30.65 -28.16
C PHE A 435 30.77 29.20 -28.58
N ALA A 436 31.98 28.87 -29.03
CA ALA A 436 32.34 27.51 -29.43
C ALA A 436 32.28 26.54 -28.22
N THR A 437 32.86 26.95 -27.07
CA THR A 437 32.79 26.16 -25.84
C THR A 437 31.35 26.09 -25.28
N ALA A 438 30.62 27.20 -25.36
CA ALA A 438 29.23 27.24 -24.89
C ALA A 438 28.30 26.28 -25.68
N ASP A 439 28.46 26.25 -27.00
CA ASP A 439 27.69 25.36 -27.87
C ASP A 439 28.09 23.88 -27.67
N ARG A 440 29.39 23.57 -27.54
CA ARG A 440 29.85 22.23 -27.23
C ARG A 440 29.25 21.68 -25.95
N ILE A 441 29.25 22.47 -24.87
CA ILE A 441 28.65 22.06 -23.59
C ILE A 441 27.14 21.84 -23.73
N ARG A 442 26.44 22.71 -24.48
CA ARG A 442 25.01 22.53 -24.73
C ARG A 442 24.75 21.21 -25.48
N ASP A 443 25.52 20.92 -26.50
CA ASP A 443 25.33 19.72 -27.31
C ASP A 443 25.72 18.46 -26.52
N GLU A 444 26.75 18.48 -25.68
CA GLU A 444 27.09 17.42 -24.73
C GLU A 444 25.97 17.14 -23.76
N LEU A 445 25.37 18.17 -23.16
CA LEU A 445 24.21 18.02 -22.25
C LEU A 445 23.01 17.46 -23.00
N LYS A 446 22.78 17.91 -24.24
CA LYS A 446 21.68 17.39 -25.08
C LYS A 446 21.88 15.91 -25.44
N GLU A 447 23.11 15.46 -25.74
CA GLU A 447 23.43 14.03 -25.97
C GLU A 447 23.16 13.18 -24.70
N ARG A 448 23.36 13.76 -23.52
CA ARG A 448 22.99 13.13 -22.23
C ARG A 448 21.50 13.22 -21.91
N GLY A 449 20.66 13.71 -22.84
CA GLY A 449 19.22 13.88 -22.66
C GLY A 449 18.86 15.07 -21.75
N ILE A 450 19.73 16.07 -21.62
CA ILE A 450 19.49 17.27 -20.81
C ILE A 450 19.14 18.44 -21.74
N LEU A 451 17.94 18.99 -21.57
CA LEU A 451 17.45 20.16 -22.30
C LEU A 451 17.61 21.42 -21.44
N LEU A 452 18.35 22.40 -21.94
CA LEU A 452 18.56 23.69 -21.26
C LEU A 452 17.49 24.71 -21.69
N LYS A 453 16.99 25.48 -20.74
CA LYS A 453 16.10 26.62 -20.97
C LYS A 453 16.71 27.87 -20.32
N ASP A 454 17.09 28.86 -21.13
CA ASP A 454 17.56 30.16 -20.65
C ASP A 454 16.34 30.98 -20.16
N THR A 455 16.39 31.49 -18.91
CA THR A 455 15.36 32.35 -18.30
C THR A 455 15.99 33.66 -17.82
N PRO A 456 15.20 34.72 -17.55
CA PRO A 456 15.72 35.96 -16.98
C PRO A 456 16.43 35.77 -15.62
N GLN A 457 16.08 34.73 -14.88
CA GLN A 457 16.63 34.41 -13.56
C GLN A 457 17.85 33.44 -13.64
N GLY A 458 18.15 32.88 -14.85
CA GLY A 458 19.24 31.94 -15.04
C GLY A 458 18.89 30.82 -16.03
N VAL A 459 19.71 29.77 -16.07
CA VAL A 459 19.45 28.59 -16.91
C VAL A 459 18.81 27.50 -16.10
N THR A 460 17.64 27.03 -16.54
CA THR A 460 16.98 25.81 -16.03
C THR A 460 17.21 24.65 -16.98
N TRP A 461 17.07 23.44 -16.50
CA TRP A 461 17.22 22.24 -17.32
C TRP A 461 16.24 21.13 -16.97
N THR A 462 15.91 20.32 -17.95
CA THR A 462 15.07 19.13 -17.80
C THR A 462 15.71 17.95 -18.51
N LYS A 463 15.46 16.73 -18.04
CA LYS A 463 15.78 15.53 -18.83
C LYS A 463 14.70 15.33 -19.90
N ALA A 464 15.13 15.01 -21.14
CA ALA A 464 14.25 14.67 -22.25
C ALA A 464 13.58 13.32 -22.05
#